data_40ef68b64a30e641fb2ed0b655ea54b1
#
_entry.id   40ef68b64a30e641fb2ed0b655ea54b1
#
_cell.length_a   1.000
_cell.length_b   1.000
_cell.length_c   1.000
_cell.angle_alpha   90.00
_cell.angle_beta   90.00
_cell.angle_gamma   90.00
#
_symmetry.space_group_name_H-M   'P 1'
#
loop_
_entity.id
_entity.type
_entity.pdbx_description
1 polymer ?
#
loop_
_entity_poly.entity_id
_entity_poly.type
_entity_poly.pdbx_seq_one_letter_code
_entity_poly.pdbx_strand_id
1 'polypeptide(L)'
;MSCLRVVLLTVLAAMMNPSRSLAETGDQAERTFTLRPIGVVEKTQDRTLIVLDKRYEAGLLGLQGFSHIHVLWWFDKNDTPAKRSILQVHPRGDAKNPLTGVFATRSPMRPNLIGLTLCKIVSVKDNVVEVESIDAFAGTPVLDIKPYLPGQDSAAGARAPDWARPK
;
A
#
# COMPACT_ATOMS: atom_id res chain seq x y z
N MET A 1 65.23 27.15 -51.71
CA MET A 1 64.02 27.82 -51.23
C MET A 1 63.06 26.70 -50.73
N SER A 2 63.14 26.40 -49.45
CA SER A 2 62.49 25.22 -48.87
C SER A 2 61.29 25.66 -48.03
N CYS A 3 60.13 25.23 -48.37
CA CYS A 3 58.87 25.57 -47.69
C CYS A 3 58.57 24.48 -46.65
N LEU A 4 58.76 24.82 -45.39
CA LEU A 4 58.54 23.95 -44.23
C LEU A 4 57.03 23.94 -43.91
N ARG A 5 56.34 22.82 -44.14
CA ARG A 5 54.94 22.63 -43.72
C ARG A 5 54.92 22.16 -42.26
N VAL A 6 54.43 22.98 -41.40
CA VAL A 6 54.11 22.62 -40.01
C VAL A 6 52.79 21.89 -40.02
N VAL A 7 52.78 20.61 -39.62
CA VAL A 7 51.59 19.80 -39.39
C VAL A 7 51.18 20.02 -37.93
N LEU A 8 50.05 20.68 -37.73
CA LEU A 8 49.46 20.90 -36.41
C LEU A 8 48.64 19.63 -36.03
N LEU A 9 49.19 18.88 -35.08
CA LEU A 9 48.52 17.69 -34.54
C LEU A 9 47.54 18.14 -33.43
N THR A 10 46.26 18.19 -33.75
CA THR A 10 45.20 18.44 -32.72
C THR A 10 44.96 17.17 -31.94
N VAL A 11 45.42 17.14 -30.71
CA VAL A 11 45.09 16.09 -29.73
C VAL A 11 43.68 16.35 -29.19
N LEU A 12 42.74 15.53 -29.61
CA LEU A 12 41.37 15.51 -29.10
C LEU A 12 41.41 14.81 -27.71
N ALA A 13 41.44 15.58 -26.64
CA ALA A 13 41.32 15.07 -25.29
C ALA A 13 39.87 14.58 -25.08
N ALA A 14 39.65 13.27 -25.10
CA ALA A 14 38.41 12.65 -24.67
C ALA A 14 38.21 12.92 -23.17
N MET A 15 37.29 13.78 -22.85
CA MET A 15 36.80 13.94 -21.46
C MET A 15 36.06 12.65 -21.04
N MET A 16 36.78 11.77 -20.36
CA MET A 16 36.21 10.66 -19.61
C MET A 16 35.41 11.26 -18.45
N ASN A 17 34.09 11.21 -18.57
CA ASN A 17 33.20 11.40 -17.44
C ASN A 17 33.55 10.34 -16.40
N PRO A 18 33.85 10.70 -15.14
CA PRO A 18 34.00 9.71 -14.10
C PRO A 18 32.65 9.07 -13.87
N SER A 19 32.56 7.79 -14.14
CA SER A 19 31.42 6.94 -13.79
C SER A 19 31.03 7.21 -12.35
N ARG A 20 29.83 7.71 -12.16
CA ARG A 20 29.22 7.89 -10.86
C ARG A 20 29.15 6.52 -10.19
N SER A 21 30.05 6.25 -9.28
CA SER A 21 30.11 5.04 -8.48
C SER A 21 28.78 4.92 -7.70
N LEU A 22 27.92 3.98 -8.10
CA LEU A 22 26.77 3.52 -7.33
C LEU A 22 27.26 2.57 -6.22
N ALA A 23 28.04 3.07 -5.30
CA ALA A 23 28.51 2.30 -4.16
C ALA A 23 28.48 3.16 -2.91
N GLU A 24 27.29 3.58 -2.49
CA GLU A 24 27.01 3.84 -1.09
C GLU A 24 25.78 2.99 -0.71
N THR A 25 25.97 1.68 -0.68
CA THR A 25 25.20 0.81 0.21
C THR A 25 25.76 1.00 1.61
N GLY A 26 25.62 2.22 2.12
CA GLY A 26 25.71 2.45 3.55
C GLY A 26 24.66 1.56 4.20
N ASP A 27 25.06 0.80 5.19
CA ASP A 27 24.26 0.04 6.11
C ASP A 27 23.08 0.91 6.60
N GLN A 28 22.00 0.94 5.83
CA GLN A 28 20.74 1.54 6.26
C GLN A 28 20.17 0.57 7.28
N ALA A 29 20.54 0.78 8.54
CA ALA A 29 19.91 0.09 9.66
C ALA A 29 18.40 -0.02 9.37
N GLU A 30 17.91 -1.24 9.32
CA GLU A 30 16.51 -1.55 8.99
C GLU A 30 15.60 -0.74 9.91
N ARG A 31 14.97 0.31 9.37
CA ARG A 31 14.06 1.15 10.15
C ARG A 31 12.80 0.37 10.47
N THR A 32 12.54 0.17 11.75
CA THR A 32 11.33 -0.47 12.24
C THR A 32 10.32 0.59 12.69
N PHE A 33 9.05 0.39 12.32
CA PHE A 33 7.93 1.21 12.77
C PHE A 33 6.99 0.35 13.61
N THR A 34 6.56 0.88 14.75
CA THR A 34 5.57 0.21 15.59
C THR A 34 4.18 0.77 15.31
N LEU A 35 3.28 -0.08 14.82
CA LEU A 35 1.87 0.23 14.67
C LEU A 35 1.08 -0.37 15.83
N ARG A 36 0.07 0.36 16.30
CA ARG A 36 -0.86 -0.11 17.34
C ARG A 36 -2.26 -0.13 16.74
N PRO A 37 -3.04 -1.20 16.93
CA PRO A 37 -4.44 -1.20 16.54
C PRO A 37 -5.19 -0.08 17.26
N ILE A 38 -6.07 0.59 16.52
CA ILE A 38 -6.97 1.60 17.08
C ILE A 38 -8.35 1.02 17.43
N GLY A 39 -8.64 -0.20 16.99
CA GLY A 39 -9.89 -0.90 17.17
C GLY A 39 -9.90 -2.24 16.47
N VAL A 40 -11.08 -2.81 16.35
CA VAL A 40 -11.31 -4.11 15.71
C VAL A 40 -12.53 -4.08 14.80
N VAL A 41 -12.55 -5.00 13.85
CA VAL A 41 -13.75 -5.28 13.03
C VAL A 41 -14.66 -6.23 13.82
N GLU A 42 -15.92 -5.86 13.98
CA GLU A 42 -16.96 -6.75 14.49
C GLU A 42 -17.98 -7.03 13.39
N LYS A 43 -18.43 -8.26 13.30
CA LYS A 43 -19.47 -8.69 12.35
C LYS A 43 -20.54 -9.48 13.09
N THR A 44 -21.78 -9.06 12.89
CA THR A 44 -22.97 -9.82 13.26
C THR A 44 -23.63 -10.34 11.97
N GLN A 45 -24.79 -11.00 12.09
CA GLN A 45 -25.53 -11.50 10.95
C GLN A 45 -25.89 -10.37 9.95
N ASP A 46 -26.23 -9.16 10.47
CA ASP A 46 -26.78 -8.06 9.68
C ASP A 46 -25.91 -6.81 9.66
N ARG A 47 -24.84 -6.75 10.46
CA ARG A 47 -24.06 -5.53 10.63
C ARG A 47 -22.55 -5.77 10.57
N THR A 48 -21.87 -4.81 9.97
CA THR A 48 -20.39 -4.74 9.98
C THR A 48 -19.97 -3.46 10.71
N LEU A 49 -19.26 -3.61 11.80
CA LEU A 49 -18.87 -2.53 12.70
C LEU A 49 -17.35 -2.43 12.77
N ILE A 50 -16.86 -1.22 12.83
CA ILE A 50 -15.49 -0.89 13.21
C ILE A 50 -15.60 -0.28 14.61
N VAL A 51 -15.19 -1.04 15.61
CA VAL A 51 -15.28 -0.64 17.02
C VAL A 51 -13.91 -0.16 17.45
N LEU A 52 -13.77 1.14 17.66
CA LEU A 52 -12.52 1.74 18.12
C LEU A 52 -12.38 1.60 19.64
N ASP A 53 -11.14 1.58 20.11
CA ASP A 53 -10.86 1.81 21.53
C ASP A 53 -11.42 3.19 21.93
N LYS A 54 -12.11 3.27 23.07
CA LYS A 54 -12.81 4.47 23.55
C LYS A 54 -11.91 5.72 23.59
N ARG A 55 -10.63 5.55 23.85
CA ARG A 55 -9.64 6.65 23.85
C ARG A 55 -9.49 7.35 22.49
N TYR A 56 -9.91 6.71 21.39
CA TYR A 56 -9.84 7.26 20.05
C TYR A 56 -11.16 7.84 19.54
N GLU A 57 -12.23 7.81 20.33
CA GLU A 57 -13.56 8.31 19.94
C GLU A 57 -13.53 9.75 19.44
N ALA A 58 -12.77 10.62 20.10
CA ALA A 58 -12.63 12.02 19.69
C ALA A 58 -12.06 12.16 18.24
N GLY A 59 -11.32 11.16 17.76
CA GLY A 59 -10.81 11.13 16.39
C GLY A 59 -11.89 10.92 15.32
N LEU A 60 -13.10 10.53 15.70
CA LEU A 60 -14.23 10.36 14.78
C LEU A 60 -15.02 11.65 14.54
N LEU A 61 -14.67 12.74 15.21
CA LEU A 61 -15.36 14.03 15.04
C LEU A 61 -15.33 14.47 13.58
N GLY A 62 -16.50 14.69 13.00
CA GLY A 62 -16.66 15.12 11.62
C GLY A 62 -16.71 13.97 10.58
N LEU A 63 -16.43 12.72 10.97
CA LEU A 63 -16.42 11.59 10.04
C LEU A 63 -17.81 11.31 9.43
N GLN A 64 -18.87 11.61 10.15
CA GLN A 64 -20.27 11.50 9.67
C GLN A 64 -20.58 12.40 8.46
N GLY A 65 -19.72 13.39 8.16
CA GLY A 65 -19.84 14.22 6.96
C GLY A 65 -19.37 13.53 5.67
N PHE A 66 -18.74 12.35 5.77
CA PHE A 66 -18.24 11.59 4.63
C PHE A 66 -19.12 10.37 4.36
N SER A 67 -19.30 10.04 3.09
CA SER A 67 -20.04 8.86 2.68
C SER A 67 -19.19 7.58 2.70
N HIS A 68 -17.86 7.72 2.49
CA HIS A 68 -16.94 6.61 2.39
C HIS A 68 -15.65 6.87 3.16
N ILE A 69 -15.01 5.79 3.58
CA ILE A 69 -13.72 5.77 4.25
C ILE A 69 -12.82 4.67 3.69
N HIS A 70 -11.52 4.92 3.69
CA HIS A 70 -10.51 3.89 3.60
C HIS A 70 -10.23 3.35 5.01
N VAL A 71 -10.34 2.04 5.18
CA VAL A 71 -9.96 1.36 6.41
C VAL A 71 -8.68 0.59 6.16
N LEU A 72 -7.66 0.89 6.95
CA LEU A 72 -6.41 0.16 7.01
C LEU A 72 -6.49 -0.83 8.15
N TRP A 73 -6.20 -2.11 7.86
CA TRP A 73 -6.33 -3.18 8.83
C TRP A 73 -5.21 -4.21 8.67
N TRP A 74 -5.06 -5.12 9.62
CA TRP A 74 -3.95 -6.05 9.69
C TRP A 74 -4.36 -7.46 9.28
N PHE A 75 -3.57 -8.10 8.40
CA PHE A 75 -3.77 -9.50 8.05
C PHE A 75 -3.25 -10.43 9.17
N ASP A 76 -3.83 -10.35 10.37
CA ASP A 76 -3.41 -11.03 11.59
C ASP A 76 -3.28 -12.56 11.41
N LYS A 77 -4.17 -13.18 10.67
CA LYS A 77 -4.13 -14.63 10.36
C LYS A 77 -3.00 -15.02 9.39
N ASN A 78 -2.30 -14.04 8.85
CA ASN A 78 -1.18 -14.25 7.93
C ASN A 78 0.16 -13.84 8.54
N ASP A 79 0.17 -13.46 9.82
CA ASP A 79 1.36 -12.96 10.49
C ASP A 79 2.30 -14.08 10.92
N THR A 80 3.03 -14.61 9.95
CA THR A 80 4.10 -15.59 10.15
C THR A 80 5.29 -15.24 9.26
N PRO A 81 6.54 -15.53 9.66
CA PRO A 81 7.72 -15.28 8.84
C PRO A 81 7.60 -15.88 7.43
N ALA A 82 7.08 -17.09 7.32
CA ALA A 82 6.91 -17.79 6.05
C ALA A 82 5.96 -17.05 5.10
N LYS A 83 4.83 -16.53 5.60
CA LYS A 83 3.87 -15.80 4.79
C LYS A 83 4.34 -14.38 4.44
N ARG A 84 5.10 -13.74 5.33
CA ARG A 84 5.71 -12.44 5.08
C ARG A 84 6.81 -12.48 4.01
N SER A 85 7.52 -13.60 3.86
CA SER A 85 8.60 -13.77 2.88
C SER A 85 8.09 -14.06 1.46
N ILE A 86 6.80 -14.33 1.26
CA ILE A 86 6.22 -14.57 -0.06
C ILE A 86 6.15 -13.25 -0.83
N LEU A 87 6.84 -13.19 -1.97
CA LEU A 87 6.90 -12.00 -2.82
C LEU A 87 6.12 -12.15 -4.12
N GLN A 88 5.69 -13.37 -4.48
CA GLN A 88 4.92 -13.64 -5.69
C GLN A 88 3.77 -14.60 -5.41
N VAL A 89 2.64 -14.36 -6.03
CA VAL A 89 1.43 -15.19 -5.91
C VAL A 89 0.69 -15.26 -7.24
N HIS A 90 -0.16 -16.28 -7.40
CA HIS A 90 -1.22 -16.25 -8.41
C HIS A 90 -2.40 -15.47 -7.83
N PRO A 91 -2.82 -14.33 -8.45
CA PRO A 91 -3.93 -13.52 -7.95
C PRO A 91 -5.20 -14.35 -7.72
N ARG A 92 -5.91 -14.08 -6.63
CA ARG A 92 -7.12 -14.83 -6.21
C ARG A 92 -6.89 -16.32 -5.90
N GLY A 93 -5.63 -16.76 -5.78
CA GLY A 93 -5.30 -18.17 -5.61
C GLY A 93 -5.58 -19.02 -6.86
N ASP A 94 -5.81 -18.41 -8.00
CA ASP A 94 -6.13 -19.09 -9.25
C ASP A 94 -4.87 -19.20 -10.12
N ALA A 95 -4.37 -20.42 -10.31
CA ALA A 95 -3.19 -20.70 -11.13
C ALA A 95 -3.35 -20.32 -12.61
N LYS A 96 -4.58 -20.06 -13.08
CA LYS A 96 -4.83 -19.53 -14.44
C LYS A 96 -4.41 -18.06 -14.57
N ASN A 97 -4.38 -17.32 -13.47
CA ASN A 97 -3.84 -15.97 -13.48
C ASN A 97 -2.30 -16.02 -13.53
N PRO A 98 -1.65 -15.04 -14.16
CA PRO A 98 -0.19 -15.03 -14.22
C PRO A 98 0.43 -14.91 -12.83
N LEU A 99 1.60 -15.53 -12.61
CA LEU A 99 2.39 -15.32 -11.42
C LEU A 99 2.74 -13.83 -11.33
N THR A 100 2.44 -13.19 -10.20
CA THR A 100 2.43 -11.75 -10.05
C THR A 100 3.06 -11.34 -8.73
N GLY A 101 3.86 -10.28 -8.71
CA GLY A 101 4.44 -9.73 -7.50
C GLY A 101 3.35 -9.24 -6.52
N VAL A 102 3.54 -9.46 -5.23
CA VAL A 102 2.54 -9.14 -4.19
C VAL A 102 2.16 -7.66 -4.16
N PHE A 103 3.05 -6.75 -4.57
CA PHE A 103 2.77 -5.32 -4.62
C PHE A 103 1.87 -4.92 -5.80
N ALA A 104 1.73 -5.78 -6.81
CA ALA A 104 0.74 -5.62 -7.87
C ALA A 104 -0.59 -6.31 -7.52
N THR A 105 -0.77 -6.80 -6.31
CA THR A 105 -1.98 -7.47 -5.82
C THR A 105 -2.41 -6.92 -4.48
N ARG A 106 -3.59 -7.33 -4.01
CA ARG A 106 -4.05 -7.13 -2.63
C ARG A 106 -3.99 -8.42 -1.79
N SER A 107 -3.06 -9.31 -2.16
CA SER A 107 -2.83 -10.57 -1.44
C SER A 107 -2.47 -10.32 0.03
N PRO A 108 -2.96 -11.14 0.97
CA PRO A 108 -2.54 -11.12 2.36
C PRO A 108 -1.11 -11.65 2.57
N MET A 109 -0.53 -12.34 1.58
CA MET A 109 0.87 -12.77 1.58
C MET A 109 1.75 -11.58 1.16
N ARG A 110 2.36 -10.90 2.11
CA ARG A 110 3.18 -9.71 1.83
C ARG A 110 4.05 -9.33 3.04
N PRO A 111 5.17 -8.61 2.84
CA PRO A 111 6.08 -8.24 3.94
C PRO A 111 5.38 -7.44 5.05
N ASN A 112 4.67 -6.39 4.69
CA ASN A 112 3.84 -5.60 5.61
C ASN A 112 2.38 -6.01 5.43
N LEU A 113 1.80 -6.61 6.44
CA LEU A 113 0.48 -7.24 6.42
C LEU A 113 -0.67 -6.20 6.51
N ILE A 114 -0.58 -5.12 5.74
CA ILE A 114 -1.56 -4.04 5.73
C ILE A 114 -2.62 -4.34 4.67
N GLY A 115 -3.86 -4.47 5.10
CA GLY A 115 -5.06 -4.50 4.27
C GLY A 115 -5.61 -3.09 4.06
N LEU A 116 -6.30 -2.87 2.95
CA LEU A 116 -6.97 -1.63 2.61
C LEU A 116 -8.32 -1.94 1.97
N THR A 117 -9.39 -1.41 2.54
CA THR A 117 -10.74 -1.52 1.98
C THR A 117 -11.40 -0.15 1.94
N LEU A 118 -12.02 0.17 0.81
CA LEU A 118 -12.94 1.30 0.71
C LEU A 118 -14.30 0.83 1.23
N CYS A 119 -14.79 1.47 2.30
CA CYS A 119 -16.04 1.13 2.94
C CYS A 119 -17.01 2.30 2.82
N LYS A 120 -18.30 2.02 2.55
CA LYS A 120 -19.37 3.00 2.66
C LYS A 120 -19.82 3.08 4.11
N ILE A 121 -19.91 4.29 4.64
CA ILE A 121 -20.40 4.54 6.01
C ILE A 121 -21.93 4.39 6.04
N VAL A 122 -22.41 3.64 7.01
CA VAL A 122 -23.82 3.55 7.35
C VAL A 122 -24.16 4.50 8.50
N SER A 123 -23.34 4.47 9.56
CA SER A 123 -23.49 5.36 10.71
C SER A 123 -22.18 5.54 11.46
N VAL A 124 -22.07 6.66 12.19
CA VAL A 124 -20.99 6.92 13.15
C VAL A 124 -21.65 7.30 14.47
N LYS A 125 -21.39 6.54 15.52
CA LYS A 125 -21.94 6.79 16.85
C LYS A 125 -20.95 6.38 17.93
N ASP A 126 -20.68 7.28 18.84
CA ASP A 126 -19.70 7.08 19.91
C ASP A 126 -18.34 6.65 19.30
N ASN A 127 -17.76 5.55 19.76
CA ASN A 127 -16.53 4.98 19.22
C ASN A 127 -16.75 3.92 18.13
N VAL A 128 -17.94 3.90 17.50
CA VAL A 128 -18.32 2.87 16.50
C VAL A 128 -18.62 3.50 15.17
N VAL A 129 -18.02 2.93 14.10
CA VAL A 129 -18.36 3.23 12.71
C VAL A 129 -19.01 1.99 12.10
N GLU A 130 -20.27 2.09 11.73
CA GLU A 130 -20.97 1.06 10.97
C GLU A 130 -20.73 1.27 9.48
N VAL A 131 -20.36 0.20 8.79
CA VAL A 131 -20.09 0.22 7.34
C VAL A 131 -20.92 -0.86 6.63
N GLU A 132 -21.21 -0.68 5.33
CA GLU A 132 -21.95 -1.69 4.57
C GLU A 132 -21.21 -3.03 4.54
N SER A 133 -19.89 -2.99 4.30
CA SER A 133 -19.06 -4.21 4.27
C SER A 133 -17.58 -3.87 4.39
N ILE A 134 -16.79 -4.87 4.79
CA ILE A 134 -15.33 -4.83 4.76
C ILE A 134 -14.78 -6.21 4.40
N ASP A 135 -13.71 -6.25 3.61
CA ASP A 135 -12.99 -7.48 3.27
C ASP A 135 -11.97 -7.85 4.39
N ALA A 136 -12.50 -8.05 5.59
CA ALA A 136 -11.77 -8.47 6.77
C ALA A 136 -12.65 -9.38 7.63
N PHE A 137 -12.06 -10.25 8.43
CA PHE A 137 -12.80 -11.12 9.34
C PHE A 137 -13.24 -10.37 10.61
N ALA A 138 -14.20 -10.92 11.33
CA ALA A 138 -14.47 -10.48 12.70
C ALA A 138 -13.22 -10.70 13.58
N GLY A 139 -12.94 -9.73 14.45
CA GLY A 139 -11.73 -9.71 15.29
C GLY A 139 -10.49 -9.15 14.60
N THR A 140 -10.52 -8.84 13.29
CA THR A 140 -9.38 -8.25 12.58
C THR A 140 -9.01 -6.89 13.16
N PRO A 141 -7.73 -6.66 13.51
CA PRO A 141 -7.27 -5.36 14.04
C PRO A 141 -7.36 -4.26 12.99
N VAL A 142 -7.91 -3.11 13.37
CA VAL A 142 -7.95 -1.89 12.56
C VAL A 142 -6.77 -1.00 12.96
N LEU A 143 -6.02 -0.53 11.96
CA LEU A 143 -4.81 0.28 12.14
C LEU A 143 -5.07 1.77 11.99
N ASP A 144 -5.94 2.14 11.02
CA ASP A 144 -6.24 3.54 10.71
C ASP A 144 -7.53 3.66 9.91
N ILE A 145 -8.14 4.84 9.95
CA ILE A 145 -9.29 5.22 9.13
C ILE A 145 -8.96 6.56 8.46
N LYS A 146 -9.21 6.64 7.15
CA LYS A 146 -9.07 7.89 6.40
C LYS A 146 -10.35 8.18 5.62
N PRO A 147 -10.82 9.44 5.56
CA PRO A 147 -11.95 9.77 4.71
C PRO A 147 -11.59 9.55 3.24
N TYR A 148 -12.55 9.09 2.46
CA TYR A 148 -12.41 9.06 1.00
C TYR A 148 -12.68 10.44 0.42
N LEU A 149 -11.72 10.96 -0.33
CA LEU A 149 -11.78 12.28 -0.96
C LEU A 149 -11.89 12.11 -2.49
N PRO A 150 -13.09 12.26 -3.10
CA PRO A 150 -13.29 11.99 -4.53
C PRO A 150 -12.32 12.72 -5.46
N GLY A 151 -11.90 13.91 -5.10
CA GLY A 151 -10.95 14.72 -5.90
C GLY A 151 -9.49 14.25 -5.78
N GLN A 152 -9.15 13.38 -4.83
CA GLN A 152 -7.78 12.90 -4.58
C GLN A 152 -7.65 11.39 -4.75
N ASP A 153 -8.69 10.63 -4.37
CA ASP A 153 -8.64 9.18 -4.33
C ASP A 153 -9.15 8.52 -5.62
N SER A 154 -9.69 9.30 -6.56
CA SER A 154 -10.10 8.82 -7.87
C SER A 154 -9.10 9.23 -8.95
N ALA A 155 -8.83 8.33 -9.89
CA ALA A 155 -7.95 8.57 -11.02
C ALA A 155 -8.69 8.32 -12.34
N ALA A 156 -8.98 9.38 -13.10
CA ALA A 156 -9.56 9.25 -14.42
C ALA A 156 -8.60 8.48 -15.35
N GLY A 157 -9.12 7.47 -16.06
CA GLY A 157 -8.31 6.66 -16.97
C GLY A 157 -7.39 5.63 -16.30
N ALA A 158 -7.57 5.35 -14.98
CA ALA A 158 -6.86 4.28 -14.30
C ALA A 158 -7.03 2.95 -15.03
N ARG A 159 -5.95 2.17 -15.13
CA ARG A 159 -5.92 0.87 -15.82
C ARG A 159 -5.62 -0.24 -14.84
N ALA A 160 -6.21 -1.39 -15.07
CA ALA A 160 -5.93 -2.60 -14.35
C ALA A 160 -5.89 -3.78 -15.34
N PRO A 161 -5.06 -4.81 -15.10
CA PRO A 161 -5.07 -6.02 -15.90
C PRO A 161 -6.42 -6.76 -15.77
N ASP A 162 -6.75 -7.61 -16.74
CA ASP A 162 -8.08 -8.26 -16.80
C ASP A 162 -8.39 -9.10 -15.57
N TRP A 163 -7.41 -9.80 -15.02
CA TRP A 163 -7.59 -10.60 -13.80
C TRP A 163 -7.94 -9.75 -12.55
N ALA A 164 -7.62 -8.45 -12.54
CA ALA A 164 -7.90 -7.54 -11.43
C ALA A 164 -9.26 -6.84 -11.54
N ARG A 165 -9.94 -6.95 -12.70
CA ARG A 165 -11.27 -6.36 -12.89
C ARG A 165 -12.33 -7.11 -12.05
N PRO A 166 -13.40 -6.44 -11.61
CA PRO A 166 -14.57 -7.13 -11.05
C PRO A 166 -15.09 -8.17 -12.03
N LYS A 167 -15.53 -9.31 -11.50
CA LYS A 167 -16.24 -10.31 -12.31
C LYS A 167 -17.69 -9.91 -12.45
#